data_cf7ed6e91689d1fd05a59758a3dda121
#
_entry.id   cf7ed6e91689d1fd05a59758a3dda121
#
_cell.length_a   1.000
_cell.length_b   1.000
_cell.length_c   1.000
_cell.angle_alpha   90.00
_cell.angle_beta   90.00
_cell.angle_gamma   90.00
#
_symmetry.space_group_name_H-M   'P 1'
#
loop_
_entity.id
_entity.type
_entity.pdbx_description
1 polymer ?
#
loop_
_entity_poly.entity_id
_entity_poly.type
_entity_poly.pdbx_seq_one_letter_code
_entity_poly.pdbx_strand_id
1 'polypeptide(L)'
;MAYPFFSLAKSHRSTPIDFRSGDVAIRVEAVPEHGMATIWDADVLIWAASQIVEARDAGLRTSRLMAATPYEILNFTGRGTSLRDYQRLKAALDRLQSTTVATSLRQPAERRMHRFSWINEWTERADSHGHPGGIELIVPDWFYRAVLDDALVLTIDRAYFDLTGGMERWLYRIVRKHGGHQRNGWRFDFRHLHLKSGSLSPFKRFAFELRDIIRRQPLPGYTLFVEVEVGGRTLLAFEPAACGQPVDRVVLSGTGAIVPSGTRPSCYREPESVVSHGHKSGIRALNLESNQDSNFLVVGGGKTRSEPRPAGKGKRRDRDEGERAPLQAAAPMRPFPTRSGGAS
;
A
#
# COMPACT_ATOMS: atom_id res chain seq x y z
N MET A 1 -0.67 0.50 1.56
CA MET A 1 0.06 0.42 0.28
C MET A 1 0.72 1.76 -0.10
N ALA A 2 1.43 2.39 0.85
CA ALA A 2 2.20 3.62 0.60
C ALA A 2 3.65 3.34 0.13
N TYR A 3 4.12 2.10 0.25
CA TYR A 3 5.42 1.66 -0.28
C TYR A 3 5.34 1.31 -1.78
N PRO A 4 6.49 1.22 -2.47
CA PRO A 4 6.56 1.02 -3.92
C PRO A 4 6.27 -0.43 -4.33
N PHE A 5 5.07 -0.88 -4.14
CA PHE A 5 4.65 -2.24 -4.49
C PHE A 5 4.17 -2.41 -5.93
N PHE A 6 3.93 -1.31 -6.64
CA PHE A 6 3.35 -1.30 -7.97
C PHE A 6 4.09 -0.31 -8.88
N SER A 7 4.11 -0.60 -10.17
CA SER A 7 4.53 0.39 -11.16
C SER A 7 3.53 1.56 -11.20
N LEU A 8 4.05 2.79 -11.16
CA LEU A 8 3.24 4.01 -11.32
C LEU A 8 3.05 4.42 -12.79
N ALA A 9 3.71 3.74 -13.72
CA ALA A 9 3.57 3.97 -15.15
C ALA A 9 2.58 2.98 -15.76
N LYS A 10 1.83 3.43 -16.77
CA LYS A 10 0.99 2.56 -17.62
C LYS A 10 1.80 1.74 -18.60
N SER A 11 3.01 2.17 -18.90
CA SER A 11 3.92 1.44 -19.78
C SER A 11 4.42 0.15 -19.10
N HIS A 12 4.70 -0.82 -19.95
CA HIS A 12 5.29 -2.09 -19.52
C HIS A 12 6.60 -1.86 -18.77
N ARG A 13 6.73 -2.45 -17.59
CA ARG A 13 7.92 -2.37 -16.76
C ARG A 13 8.39 -3.78 -16.39
N SER A 14 9.60 -4.13 -16.80
CA SER A 14 10.31 -5.34 -16.38
C SER A 14 11.41 -5.05 -15.35
N THR A 15 11.90 -3.80 -15.30
CA THR A 15 12.92 -3.38 -14.33
C THR A 15 12.41 -3.51 -12.91
N PRO A 16 13.07 -4.28 -12.04
CA PRO A 16 12.65 -4.44 -10.64
C PRO A 16 12.55 -3.12 -9.87
N ILE A 17 11.72 -3.13 -8.84
CA ILE A 17 11.75 -2.10 -7.80
C ILE A 17 12.58 -2.65 -6.65
N ASP A 18 13.64 -1.94 -6.29
CA ASP A 18 14.42 -2.18 -5.08
C ASP A 18 14.28 -0.96 -4.17
N PHE A 19 13.69 -1.16 -3.01
CA PHE A 19 13.50 -0.11 -2.01
C PHE A 19 14.11 -0.56 -0.68
N ARG A 20 14.89 0.33 -0.06
CA ARG A 20 15.44 0.13 1.27
C ARG A 20 15.37 1.44 2.06
N SER A 21 14.87 1.36 3.28
CA SER A 21 14.81 2.49 4.21
C SER A 21 14.78 1.96 5.64
N GLY A 22 15.83 2.22 6.41
CA GLY A 22 16.02 1.58 7.72
C GLY A 22 15.96 0.07 7.59
N ASP A 23 15.14 -0.58 8.42
CA ASP A 23 14.95 -2.03 8.45
C ASP A 23 13.98 -2.54 7.36
N VAL A 24 13.37 -1.63 6.60
CA VAL A 24 12.43 -1.99 5.55
C VAL A 24 13.17 -2.24 4.25
N ALA A 25 13.00 -3.45 3.72
CA ALA A 25 13.45 -3.85 2.40
C ALA A 25 12.26 -4.37 1.59
N ILE A 26 12.14 -3.90 0.35
CA ILE A 26 11.10 -4.35 -0.60
C ILE A 26 11.76 -4.55 -1.95
N ARG A 27 11.52 -5.70 -2.54
CA ARG A 27 11.89 -6.01 -3.92
C ARG A 27 10.67 -6.49 -4.67
N VAL A 28 10.38 -5.86 -5.81
CA VAL A 28 9.28 -6.24 -6.69
C VAL A 28 9.87 -6.63 -8.03
N GLU A 29 9.56 -7.84 -8.47
CA GLU A 29 10.06 -8.44 -9.70
C GLU A 29 8.90 -8.81 -10.61
N ALA A 30 9.10 -8.66 -11.90
CA ALA A 30 8.09 -8.94 -12.91
C ALA A 30 8.60 -10.01 -13.86
N VAL A 31 7.69 -10.84 -14.36
CA VAL A 31 7.95 -11.69 -15.53
C VAL A 31 7.97 -10.77 -16.76
N PRO A 32 9.01 -10.82 -17.59
CA PRO A 32 9.15 -9.91 -18.75
C PRO A 32 7.98 -9.95 -19.73
N GLU A 33 7.31 -11.08 -19.88
CA GLU A 33 6.17 -11.25 -20.79
C GLU A 33 4.97 -10.38 -20.39
N HIS A 34 4.62 -10.36 -19.09
CA HIS A 34 3.44 -9.64 -18.60
C HIS A 34 3.78 -8.23 -18.10
N GLY A 35 5.02 -8.03 -17.66
CA GLY A 35 5.45 -6.82 -16.96
C GLY A 35 4.97 -6.77 -15.52
N MET A 36 5.36 -5.73 -14.83
CA MET A 36 5.05 -5.50 -13.42
C MET A 36 3.61 -5.05 -13.24
N ALA A 37 2.96 -5.56 -12.19
CA ALA A 37 1.66 -5.08 -11.76
C ALA A 37 1.69 -3.57 -11.52
N THR A 38 0.71 -2.88 -12.07
CA THR A 38 0.58 -1.43 -12.01
C THR A 38 -0.34 -1.00 -10.87
N ILE A 39 -0.30 0.27 -10.51
CA ILE A 39 -1.20 0.82 -9.50
C ILE A 39 -2.67 0.74 -9.90
N TRP A 40 -2.97 0.66 -11.21
CA TRP A 40 -4.33 0.43 -11.70
C TRP A 40 -4.77 -1.03 -11.57
N ASP A 41 -3.84 -1.99 -11.66
CA ASP A 41 -4.17 -3.41 -11.44
C ASP A 41 -4.52 -3.66 -9.96
N ALA A 42 -3.93 -2.89 -9.05
CA ALA A 42 -4.28 -2.93 -7.63
C ALA A 42 -5.75 -2.56 -7.34
N ASP A 43 -6.50 -2.00 -8.29
CA ASP A 43 -7.93 -1.74 -8.14
C ASP A 43 -8.73 -3.06 -7.99
N VAL A 44 -8.27 -4.16 -8.63
CA VAL A 44 -8.84 -5.50 -8.42
C VAL A 44 -8.68 -5.95 -6.96
N LEU A 45 -7.54 -5.64 -6.34
CA LEU A 45 -7.31 -5.96 -4.93
C LEU A 45 -8.17 -5.09 -4.00
N ILE A 46 -8.45 -3.84 -4.38
CA ILE A 46 -9.38 -2.98 -3.64
C ILE A 46 -10.79 -3.53 -3.73
N TRP A 47 -11.23 -3.95 -4.93
CA TRP A 47 -12.50 -4.64 -5.11
C TRP A 47 -12.58 -5.90 -4.24
N ALA A 48 -11.58 -6.78 -4.31
CA ALA A 48 -11.54 -8.02 -3.53
C ALA A 48 -11.61 -7.76 -2.02
N ALA A 49 -10.85 -6.79 -1.52
CA ALA A 49 -10.88 -6.39 -0.11
C ALA A 49 -12.27 -5.88 0.30
N SER A 50 -12.91 -5.03 -0.54
CA SER A 50 -14.25 -4.50 -0.27
C SER A 50 -15.28 -5.61 -0.17
N GLN A 51 -15.26 -6.59 -1.10
CA GLN A 51 -16.20 -7.73 -1.09
C GLN A 51 -16.04 -8.60 0.16
N ILE A 52 -14.80 -8.89 0.58
CA ILE A 52 -14.53 -9.67 1.79
C ILE A 52 -15.04 -8.92 3.04
N VAL A 53 -14.77 -7.61 3.12
CA VAL A 53 -15.21 -6.79 4.26
C VAL A 53 -16.73 -6.66 4.31
N GLU A 54 -17.38 -6.39 3.18
CA GLU A 54 -18.85 -6.31 3.08
C GLU A 54 -19.50 -7.62 3.51
N ALA A 55 -19.00 -8.77 3.05
CA ALA A 55 -19.49 -10.09 3.45
C ALA A 55 -19.28 -10.34 4.94
N ARG A 56 -18.10 -10.02 5.49
CA ARG A 56 -17.80 -10.14 6.92
C ARG A 56 -18.74 -9.27 7.76
N ASP A 57 -18.92 -8.01 7.38
CA ASP A 57 -19.74 -7.04 8.12
C ASP A 57 -21.23 -7.43 8.07
N ALA A 58 -21.66 -8.16 7.01
CA ALA A 58 -22.97 -8.77 6.89
C ALA A 58 -23.11 -10.12 7.64
N GLY A 59 -22.06 -10.59 8.32
CA GLY A 59 -22.05 -11.88 9.02
C GLY A 59 -22.03 -13.10 8.10
N LEU A 60 -21.69 -12.92 6.82
CA LEU A 60 -21.60 -14.00 5.85
C LEU A 60 -20.25 -14.72 5.94
N ARG A 61 -20.21 -15.99 5.52
CA ARG A 61 -18.95 -16.72 5.41
C ARG A 61 -18.10 -16.13 4.30
N THR A 62 -16.89 -15.75 4.63
CA THR A 62 -15.90 -15.27 3.68
C THR A 62 -14.93 -16.36 3.25
N SER A 63 -14.34 -16.23 2.08
CA SER A 63 -13.39 -17.18 1.50
C SER A 63 -12.26 -16.46 0.79
N ARG A 64 -11.15 -17.16 0.60
CA ARG A 64 -10.05 -16.73 -0.28
C ARG A 64 -10.40 -16.88 -1.75
N LEU A 65 -11.28 -17.84 -2.07
CA LEU A 65 -11.84 -18.02 -3.40
C LEU A 65 -12.98 -17.03 -3.60
N MET A 66 -12.86 -16.23 -4.64
CA MET A 66 -13.82 -15.21 -5.03
C MET A 66 -14.24 -15.44 -6.46
N ALA A 67 -15.54 -15.34 -6.71
CA ALA A 67 -16.11 -15.43 -8.05
C ALA A 67 -16.86 -14.14 -8.38
N ALA A 68 -16.67 -13.61 -9.58
CA ALA A 68 -17.37 -12.44 -10.07
C ALA A 68 -17.42 -12.46 -11.60
N THR A 69 -18.35 -11.70 -12.16
CA THR A 69 -18.29 -11.38 -13.57
C THR A 69 -17.24 -10.29 -13.82
N PRO A 70 -16.57 -10.27 -14.98
CA PRO A 70 -15.72 -9.15 -15.38
C PRO A 70 -16.43 -7.79 -15.29
N TYR A 71 -17.72 -7.76 -15.60
CA TYR A 71 -18.57 -6.58 -15.53
C TYR A 71 -18.62 -6.00 -14.11
N GLU A 72 -18.83 -6.84 -13.09
CA GLU A 72 -18.88 -6.41 -11.67
C GLU A 72 -17.56 -5.74 -11.24
N ILE A 73 -16.42 -6.36 -11.58
CA ILE A 73 -15.09 -5.81 -11.23
C ILE A 73 -14.86 -4.47 -11.95
N LEU A 74 -15.15 -4.39 -13.24
CA LEU A 74 -14.96 -3.18 -14.05
C LEU A 74 -15.88 -2.05 -13.61
N ASN A 75 -17.16 -2.36 -13.35
CA ASN A 75 -18.13 -1.38 -12.85
C ASN A 75 -17.76 -0.84 -11.47
N PHE A 76 -17.33 -1.72 -10.55
CA PHE A 76 -16.85 -1.32 -9.23
C PHE A 76 -15.68 -0.34 -9.33
N THR A 77 -14.75 -0.58 -10.24
CA THR A 77 -13.54 0.23 -10.42
C THR A 77 -13.74 1.45 -11.33
N GLY A 78 -14.98 1.72 -11.77
CA GLY A 78 -15.33 2.86 -12.64
C GLY A 78 -14.73 2.75 -14.03
N ARG A 79 -14.48 1.54 -14.54
CA ARG A 79 -13.91 1.31 -15.87
C ARG A 79 -14.98 1.01 -16.90
N GLY A 80 -14.64 1.20 -18.18
CA GLY A 80 -15.49 0.78 -19.28
C GLY A 80 -15.68 -0.73 -19.34
N THR A 81 -16.76 -1.18 -19.99
CA THR A 81 -17.15 -2.59 -20.11
C THR A 81 -17.08 -3.08 -21.56
N SER A 82 -16.24 -2.48 -22.38
CA SER A 82 -15.98 -2.92 -23.77
C SER A 82 -15.12 -4.19 -23.77
N LEU A 83 -15.11 -4.91 -24.91
CA LEU A 83 -14.22 -6.07 -25.09
C LEU A 83 -12.74 -5.75 -24.77
N ARG A 84 -12.30 -4.56 -25.13
CA ARG A 84 -10.95 -4.09 -24.82
C ARG A 84 -10.72 -3.94 -23.31
N ASP A 85 -11.73 -3.54 -22.56
CA ASP A 85 -11.62 -3.40 -21.10
C ASP A 85 -11.60 -4.77 -20.42
N TYR A 86 -12.33 -5.74 -20.94
CA TYR A 86 -12.22 -7.15 -20.51
C TYR A 86 -10.82 -7.72 -20.77
N GLN A 87 -10.24 -7.49 -21.95
CA GLN A 87 -8.87 -7.91 -22.24
C GLN A 87 -7.84 -7.25 -21.32
N ARG A 88 -8.03 -5.98 -20.99
CA ARG A 88 -7.18 -5.27 -20.02
C ARG A 88 -7.31 -5.81 -18.61
N LEU A 89 -8.52 -6.23 -18.20
CA LEU A 89 -8.73 -6.86 -16.91
C LEU A 89 -7.98 -8.20 -16.82
N LYS A 90 -8.06 -9.06 -17.85
CA LYS A 90 -7.29 -10.31 -17.91
C LYS A 90 -5.79 -10.05 -17.81
N ALA A 91 -5.26 -9.13 -18.61
CA ALA A 91 -3.85 -8.75 -18.55
C ALA A 91 -3.46 -8.17 -17.16
N ALA A 92 -4.38 -7.51 -16.44
CA ALA A 92 -4.14 -7.05 -15.07
C ALA A 92 -4.05 -8.25 -14.09
N LEU A 93 -4.90 -9.26 -14.25
CA LEU A 93 -4.86 -10.49 -13.46
C LEU A 93 -3.55 -11.26 -13.69
N ASP A 94 -3.10 -11.38 -14.94
CA ASP A 94 -1.80 -11.99 -15.28
C ASP A 94 -0.64 -11.26 -14.60
N ARG A 95 -0.61 -9.92 -14.65
CA ARG A 95 0.40 -9.14 -13.94
C ARG A 95 0.34 -9.28 -12.43
N LEU A 96 -0.86 -9.32 -11.83
CA LEU A 96 -1.02 -9.52 -10.39
C LEU A 96 -0.54 -10.90 -9.95
N GLN A 97 -0.76 -11.93 -10.75
CA GLN A 97 -0.30 -13.28 -10.47
C GLN A 97 1.20 -13.44 -10.68
N SER A 98 1.74 -12.87 -11.75
CA SER A 98 3.14 -13.06 -12.14
C SER A 98 4.13 -12.11 -11.44
N THR A 99 3.66 -11.01 -10.83
CA THR A 99 4.52 -10.09 -10.07
C THR A 99 4.85 -10.67 -8.70
N THR A 100 6.14 -10.90 -8.45
CA THR A 100 6.64 -11.38 -7.16
C THR A 100 7.08 -10.20 -6.30
N VAL A 101 6.62 -10.16 -5.06
CA VAL A 101 7.02 -9.19 -4.04
C VAL A 101 7.78 -9.90 -2.94
N ALA A 102 8.96 -9.39 -2.60
CA ALA A 102 9.72 -9.79 -1.42
C ALA A 102 9.82 -8.60 -0.46
N THR A 103 9.45 -8.77 0.79
CA THR A 103 9.43 -7.67 1.77
C THR A 103 9.77 -8.14 3.19
N SER A 104 10.44 -7.25 3.95
CA SER A 104 10.67 -7.41 5.39
C SER A 104 9.54 -6.83 6.24
N LEU A 105 8.56 -6.15 5.63
CA LEU A 105 7.46 -5.54 6.37
C LEU A 105 6.66 -6.56 7.16
N ARG A 106 6.40 -6.25 8.43
CA ARG A 106 5.56 -7.07 9.33
C ARG A 106 6.02 -8.52 9.48
N GLN A 107 7.31 -8.76 9.30
CA GLN A 107 7.83 -10.07 9.57
C GLN A 107 8.25 -10.18 11.04
N PRO A 108 7.96 -11.32 11.72
CA PRO A 108 8.54 -11.64 13.01
C PRO A 108 10.07 -11.57 12.94
N ALA A 109 10.74 -11.34 14.07
CA ALA A 109 12.19 -11.24 14.15
C ALA A 109 12.92 -12.45 13.55
N GLU A 110 12.29 -13.63 13.61
CA GLU A 110 12.81 -14.89 13.05
C GLU A 110 12.67 -14.98 11.53
N ARG A 111 11.78 -14.18 10.92
CA ARG A 111 11.53 -14.19 9.48
C ARG A 111 11.98 -12.87 8.87
N ARG A 112 13.08 -12.90 8.13
CA ARG A 112 13.66 -11.69 7.54
C ARG A 112 12.95 -11.20 6.28
N MET A 113 12.33 -12.11 5.52
CA MET A 113 11.70 -11.77 4.22
C MET A 113 10.48 -12.65 3.99
N HIS A 114 9.40 -12.02 3.50
CA HIS A 114 8.20 -12.69 2.99
C HIS A 114 8.13 -12.50 1.48
N ARG A 115 7.92 -13.59 0.74
CA ARG A 115 7.73 -13.58 -0.72
C ARG A 115 6.33 -14.02 -1.07
N PHE A 116 5.69 -13.29 -1.98
CA PHE A 116 4.32 -13.57 -2.41
C PHE A 116 4.03 -12.96 -3.80
N SER A 117 2.96 -13.41 -4.45
CA SER A 117 2.29 -12.71 -5.54
C SER A 117 1.00 -12.07 -5.04
N TRP A 118 0.41 -11.16 -5.83
CA TRP A 118 -0.79 -10.42 -5.40
C TRP A 118 -2.05 -11.27 -5.43
N ILE A 119 -2.13 -12.23 -6.36
CA ILE A 119 -3.14 -13.29 -6.41
C ILE A 119 -2.43 -14.63 -6.62
N ASN A 120 -2.98 -15.69 -6.04
CA ASN A 120 -2.36 -17.02 -6.19
C ASN A 120 -2.72 -17.64 -7.54
N GLU A 121 -3.98 -17.50 -7.93
CA GLU A 121 -4.55 -18.14 -9.10
C GLU A 121 -5.74 -17.33 -9.60
N TRP A 122 -5.98 -17.36 -10.89
CA TRP A 122 -7.22 -16.91 -11.49
C TRP A 122 -7.60 -17.81 -12.67
N THR A 123 -8.90 -18.00 -12.90
CA THR A 123 -9.45 -18.80 -14.00
C THR A 123 -10.66 -18.13 -14.60
N GLU A 124 -10.88 -18.32 -15.91
CA GLU A 124 -12.14 -18.01 -16.56
C GLU A 124 -13.05 -19.22 -16.42
N ARG A 125 -14.30 -18.96 -16.01
CA ARG A 125 -15.34 -19.96 -16.04
C ARG A 125 -16.07 -19.91 -17.36
N ALA A 126 -16.46 -21.06 -17.87
CA ALA A 126 -17.42 -21.19 -18.94
C ALA A 126 -18.65 -21.97 -18.42
N ASP A 127 -19.81 -21.66 -18.97
CA ASP A 127 -21.00 -22.48 -18.74
C ASP A 127 -20.90 -23.81 -19.52
N SER A 128 -21.91 -24.66 -19.38
CA SER A 128 -21.98 -25.96 -20.07
C SER A 128 -22.02 -25.84 -21.61
N HIS A 129 -22.26 -24.64 -22.14
CA HIS A 129 -22.30 -24.32 -23.56
C HIS A 129 -21.05 -23.60 -24.06
N GLY A 130 -20.06 -23.41 -23.17
CA GLY A 130 -18.81 -22.73 -23.47
C GLY A 130 -18.86 -21.19 -23.45
N HIS A 131 -19.99 -20.59 -23.01
CA HIS A 131 -20.08 -19.15 -22.86
C HIS A 131 -19.30 -18.67 -21.61
N PRO A 132 -18.69 -17.46 -21.65
CA PRO A 132 -17.99 -16.92 -20.50
C PRO A 132 -18.90 -16.82 -19.27
N GLY A 133 -18.63 -17.60 -18.22
CA GLY A 133 -19.41 -17.69 -16.99
C GLY A 133 -18.89 -16.86 -15.83
N GLY A 134 -17.80 -16.10 -16.03
CA GLY A 134 -17.20 -15.28 -14.99
C GLY A 134 -15.70 -15.51 -14.80
N ILE A 135 -15.17 -14.93 -13.73
CA ILE A 135 -13.79 -15.09 -13.28
C ILE A 135 -13.81 -15.60 -11.85
N GLU A 136 -13.00 -16.61 -11.58
CA GLU A 136 -12.63 -17.00 -10.22
C GLU A 136 -11.20 -16.59 -9.95
N LEU A 137 -10.95 -16.07 -8.74
CA LEU A 137 -9.61 -15.74 -8.29
C LEU A 137 -9.39 -16.18 -6.84
N ILE A 138 -8.17 -16.59 -6.53
CA ILE A 138 -7.75 -17.00 -5.19
C ILE A 138 -6.78 -15.95 -4.66
N VAL A 139 -7.21 -15.20 -3.64
CA VAL A 139 -6.32 -14.25 -2.95
C VAL A 139 -5.37 -15.00 -2.01
N PRO A 140 -4.13 -14.53 -1.81
CA PRO A 140 -3.19 -15.12 -0.87
C PRO A 140 -3.72 -15.10 0.58
N ASP A 141 -3.32 -16.08 1.38
CA ASP A 141 -3.73 -16.20 2.76
C ASP A 141 -3.36 -14.96 3.60
N TRP A 142 -2.17 -14.42 3.39
CA TRP A 142 -1.73 -13.19 4.08
C TRP A 142 -2.63 -11.99 3.76
N PHE A 143 -3.11 -11.88 2.49
CA PHE A 143 -4.02 -10.82 2.07
C PHE A 143 -5.38 -10.99 2.74
N TYR A 144 -5.94 -12.19 2.67
CA TYR A 144 -7.22 -12.51 3.26
C TYR A 144 -7.26 -12.23 4.76
N ARG A 145 -6.26 -12.73 5.51
CA ARG A 145 -6.16 -12.45 6.96
C ARG A 145 -6.02 -10.96 7.26
N ALA A 146 -5.25 -10.24 6.45
CA ALA A 146 -5.06 -8.81 6.64
C ALA A 146 -6.35 -8.01 6.35
N VAL A 147 -7.21 -8.48 5.45
CA VAL A 147 -8.53 -7.85 5.18
C VAL A 147 -9.51 -8.09 6.33
N LEU A 148 -9.39 -9.22 7.02
CA LEU A 148 -10.23 -9.52 8.18
C LEU A 148 -9.85 -8.71 9.44
N ASP A 149 -8.66 -8.12 9.48
CA ASP A 149 -8.20 -7.26 10.55
C ASP A 149 -8.52 -5.78 10.24
N ASP A 150 -9.49 -5.21 10.96
CA ASP A 150 -9.92 -3.82 10.75
C ASP A 150 -8.80 -2.79 10.94
N ALA A 151 -7.80 -3.08 11.78
CA ALA A 151 -6.65 -2.20 11.97
C ALA A 151 -5.79 -2.07 10.69
N LEU A 152 -5.91 -3.03 9.77
CA LEU A 152 -5.14 -3.09 8.55
C LEU A 152 -5.91 -2.60 7.31
N VAL A 153 -7.20 -2.31 7.46
CA VAL A 153 -8.06 -1.87 6.35
C VAL A 153 -8.19 -0.35 6.35
N LEU A 154 -7.96 0.25 5.20
CA LEU A 154 -8.08 1.68 4.98
C LEU A 154 -9.31 1.96 4.11
N THR A 155 -10.22 2.81 4.59
CA THR A 155 -11.33 3.29 3.77
C THR A 155 -10.83 4.26 2.71
N ILE A 156 -11.15 4.02 1.46
CA ILE A 156 -10.81 4.85 0.30
C ILE A 156 -12.08 5.53 -0.22
N ASP A 157 -11.96 6.81 -0.56
CA ASP A 157 -13.03 7.56 -1.25
C ASP A 157 -13.26 6.97 -2.65
N ARG A 158 -14.50 6.89 -3.10
CA ARG A 158 -14.82 6.36 -4.44
C ARG A 158 -14.21 7.20 -5.55
N ALA A 159 -14.06 8.51 -5.37
CA ALA A 159 -13.40 9.41 -6.31
C ALA A 159 -11.90 9.07 -6.55
N TYR A 160 -11.32 8.18 -5.76
CA TYR A 160 -10.00 7.62 -6.04
C TYR A 160 -9.90 6.98 -7.44
N PHE A 161 -10.98 6.33 -7.90
CA PHE A 161 -10.96 5.67 -9.21
C PHE A 161 -10.96 6.66 -10.37
N ASP A 162 -11.36 7.92 -10.13
CA ASP A 162 -11.33 8.99 -11.13
C ASP A 162 -9.92 9.57 -11.34
N LEU A 163 -8.99 9.30 -10.40
CA LEU A 163 -7.60 9.71 -10.53
C LEU A 163 -6.94 9.01 -11.73
N THR A 164 -6.48 9.79 -12.70
CA THR A 164 -5.93 9.29 -13.97
C THR A 164 -4.43 9.03 -13.93
N GLY A 165 -3.69 9.73 -13.07
CA GLY A 165 -2.25 9.63 -12.90
C GLY A 165 -1.84 8.54 -11.89
N GLY A 166 -0.79 7.77 -12.23
CA GLY A 166 -0.29 6.76 -11.27
C GLY A 166 0.34 7.37 -10.03
N MET A 167 1.02 8.51 -10.18
CA MET A 167 1.55 9.26 -9.04
C MET A 167 0.42 9.84 -8.17
N GLU A 168 -0.66 10.32 -8.77
CA GLU A 168 -1.84 10.81 -8.05
C GLU A 168 -2.47 9.69 -7.20
N ARG A 169 -2.68 8.51 -7.78
CA ARG A 169 -3.22 7.33 -7.08
C ARG A 169 -2.36 6.88 -5.93
N TRP A 170 -1.05 6.83 -6.14
CA TRP A 170 -0.10 6.48 -5.10
C TRP A 170 -0.05 7.54 -4.00
N LEU A 171 0.00 8.81 -4.38
CA LEU A 171 0.03 9.93 -3.44
C LEU A 171 -1.24 9.98 -2.58
N TYR A 172 -2.41 9.74 -3.18
CA TYR A 172 -3.68 9.64 -2.44
C TYR A 172 -3.59 8.59 -1.32
N ARG A 173 -3.05 7.40 -1.61
CA ARG A 173 -2.92 6.33 -0.60
C ARG A 173 -2.00 6.71 0.54
N ILE A 174 -0.90 7.43 0.25
CA ILE A 174 0.00 7.97 1.29
C ILE A 174 -0.74 9.00 2.13
N VAL A 175 -1.34 9.99 1.48
CA VAL A 175 -2.04 11.08 2.15
C VAL A 175 -3.19 10.54 3.00
N ARG A 176 -3.98 9.61 2.46
CA ARG A 176 -5.10 8.99 3.18
C ARG A 176 -4.64 8.19 4.41
N LYS A 177 -3.52 7.47 4.29
CA LYS A 177 -2.94 6.72 5.41
C LYS A 177 -2.51 7.65 6.55
N HIS A 178 -1.81 8.72 6.23
CA HIS A 178 -1.22 9.60 7.24
C HIS A 178 -2.16 10.72 7.69
N GLY A 179 -3.10 11.14 6.84
CA GLY A 179 -4.06 12.22 7.15
C GLY A 179 -5.33 11.78 7.86
N GLY A 180 -5.62 10.47 7.94
CA GLY A 180 -6.90 9.97 8.44
C GLY A 180 -7.22 10.30 9.91
N HIS A 181 -6.21 10.51 10.75
CA HIS A 181 -6.36 10.79 12.18
C HIS A 181 -5.67 12.09 12.63
N GLN A 182 -5.08 12.85 11.71
CA GLN A 182 -4.27 14.03 12.04
C GLN A 182 -4.98 15.32 11.64
N ARG A 183 -5.42 16.09 12.62
CA ARG A 183 -6.08 17.41 12.40
C ARG A 183 -5.14 18.46 11.83
N ASN A 184 -3.82 18.33 12.08
CA ASN A 184 -2.81 19.32 11.70
C ASN A 184 -2.08 18.96 10.38
N GLY A 185 -2.60 18.00 9.64
CA GLY A 185 -1.95 17.54 8.41
C GLY A 185 -0.63 16.79 8.65
N TRP A 186 0.12 16.57 7.60
CA TRP A 186 1.41 15.89 7.63
C TRP A 186 2.36 16.45 6.56
N ARG A 187 3.67 16.18 6.70
CA ARG A 187 4.70 16.65 5.79
C ARG A 187 5.60 15.54 5.33
N PHE A 188 5.99 15.58 4.04
CA PHE A 188 6.94 14.65 3.45
C PHE A 188 7.99 15.38 2.63
N ASP A 189 9.24 15.01 2.80
CA ASP A 189 10.33 15.47 1.93
C ASP A 189 10.17 14.92 0.50
N PHE A 190 10.40 15.75 -0.52
CA PHE A 190 10.24 15.35 -1.93
C PHE A 190 11.20 14.22 -2.34
N ARG A 191 12.43 14.20 -1.80
CA ARG A 191 13.41 13.15 -2.09
C ARG A 191 12.99 11.83 -1.46
N HIS A 192 12.44 11.90 -0.24
CA HIS A 192 11.87 10.73 0.42
C HIS A 192 10.68 10.17 -0.37
N LEU A 193 9.77 11.03 -0.84
CA LEU A 193 8.66 10.62 -1.69
C LEU A 193 9.14 10.00 -3.01
N HIS A 194 10.17 10.58 -3.64
CA HIS A 194 10.75 10.02 -4.86
C HIS A 194 11.29 8.61 -4.63
N LEU A 195 12.07 8.39 -3.57
CA LEU A 195 12.56 7.07 -3.19
C LEU A 195 11.41 6.09 -2.90
N LYS A 196 10.44 6.54 -2.11
CA LYS A 196 9.28 5.73 -1.69
C LYS A 196 8.30 5.44 -2.83
N SER A 197 8.36 6.16 -3.94
CA SER A 197 7.50 5.93 -5.11
C SER A 197 7.96 4.76 -5.99
N GLY A 198 9.25 4.39 -5.91
CA GLY A 198 9.86 3.42 -6.84
C GLY A 198 9.85 3.89 -8.30
N SER A 199 9.70 5.20 -8.54
CA SER A 199 9.68 5.78 -9.88
C SER A 199 11.05 5.66 -10.55
N LEU A 200 11.06 5.32 -11.83
CA LEU A 200 12.27 5.34 -12.67
C LEU A 200 12.60 6.75 -13.18
N SER A 201 11.70 7.72 -13.00
CA SER A 201 11.93 9.10 -13.44
C SER A 201 13.04 9.75 -12.61
N PRO A 202 13.93 10.54 -13.23
CA PRO A 202 14.87 11.35 -12.47
C PRO A 202 14.17 12.27 -11.47
N PHE A 203 14.81 12.55 -10.33
CA PHE A 203 14.22 13.37 -9.26
C PHE A 203 13.67 14.71 -9.76
N LYS A 204 14.37 15.38 -10.68
CA LYS A 204 13.92 16.66 -11.26
C LYS A 204 12.54 16.54 -11.93
N ARG A 205 12.33 15.48 -12.71
CA ARG A 205 11.06 15.20 -13.37
C ARG A 205 9.97 14.82 -12.38
N PHE A 206 10.29 13.95 -11.42
CA PHE A 206 9.37 13.57 -10.33
C PHE A 206 8.92 14.80 -9.54
N ALA A 207 9.85 15.67 -9.14
CA ALA A 207 9.54 16.88 -8.40
C ALA A 207 8.70 17.89 -9.21
N PHE A 208 8.91 17.96 -10.53
CA PHE A 208 8.07 18.76 -11.43
C PHE A 208 6.63 18.21 -11.47
N GLU A 209 6.46 16.91 -11.69
CA GLU A 209 5.15 16.24 -11.72
C GLU A 209 4.43 16.36 -10.37
N LEU A 210 5.15 16.22 -9.25
CA LEU A 210 4.57 16.39 -7.92
C LEU A 210 4.07 17.82 -7.68
N ARG A 211 4.81 18.86 -8.11
CA ARG A 211 4.34 20.25 -8.06
C ARG A 211 3.13 20.50 -8.93
N ASP A 212 3.05 19.86 -10.10
CA ASP A 212 1.89 19.95 -10.98
C ASP A 212 0.64 19.33 -10.33
N ILE A 213 0.79 18.18 -9.67
CA ILE A 213 -0.28 17.55 -8.88
C ILE A 213 -0.74 18.49 -7.75
N ILE A 214 0.21 19.09 -7.01
CA ILE A 214 -0.11 20.05 -5.96
C ILE A 214 -0.87 21.25 -6.52
N ARG A 215 -0.47 21.77 -7.67
CA ARG A 215 -1.15 22.91 -8.33
C ARG A 215 -2.59 22.55 -8.76
N ARG A 216 -2.81 21.34 -9.28
CA ARG A 216 -4.12 20.89 -9.78
C ARG A 216 -5.08 20.41 -8.68
N GLN A 217 -4.59 20.10 -7.48
CA GLN A 217 -5.38 19.61 -6.35
C GLN A 217 -6.32 18.43 -6.70
N PRO A 218 -5.86 17.35 -7.32
CA PRO A 218 -6.75 16.28 -7.77
C PRO A 218 -7.20 15.34 -6.66
N LEU A 219 -6.58 15.38 -5.46
CA LEU A 219 -6.81 14.38 -4.42
C LEU A 219 -8.13 14.63 -3.67
N PRO A 220 -9.09 13.70 -3.70
CA PRO A 220 -10.36 13.88 -3.01
C PRO A 220 -10.16 13.98 -1.51
N GLY A 221 -10.78 15.00 -0.90
CA GLY A 221 -10.79 15.21 0.54
C GLY A 221 -9.52 15.78 1.15
N TYR A 222 -8.54 16.20 0.35
CA TYR A 222 -7.28 16.76 0.84
C TYR A 222 -6.84 17.97 0.04
N THR A 223 -6.21 18.91 0.74
CA THR A 223 -5.53 20.08 0.15
C THR A 223 -4.03 19.90 0.31
N LEU A 224 -3.28 20.10 -0.78
CA LEU A 224 -1.84 19.90 -0.86
C LEU A 224 -1.11 21.23 -0.95
N PHE A 225 0.06 21.33 -0.30
CA PHE A 225 0.89 22.53 -0.30
C PHE A 225 2.37 22.18 -0.54
N VAL A 226 3.12 23.14 -1.06
CA VAL A 226 4.58 23.08 -1.05
C VAL A 226 5.09 23.96 0.07
N GLU A 227 5.88 23.41 0.96
CA GLU A 227 6.62 24.17 1.99
C GLU A 227 8.11 24.07 1.70
N VAL A 228 8.84 25.14 2.01
CA VAL A 228 10.30 25.16 1.93
C VAL A 228 10.84 25.45 3.31
N GLU A 229 11.62 24.52 3.85
CA GLU A 229 12.26 24.70 5.16
C GLU A 229 13.46 25.65 5.08
N VAL A 230 13.82 26.20 6.22
CA VAL A 230 15.10 26.92 6.42
C VAL A 230 16.23 25.91 6.14
N GLY A 231 16.95 26.08 5.04
CA GLY A 231 17.93 25.09 4.53
C GLY A 231 17.57 24.53 3.15
N GLY A 232 16.47 24.99 2.53
CA GLY A 232 16.14 24.74 1.12
C GLY A 232 15.51 23.37 0.84
N ARG A 233 15.17 22.55 1.86
CA ARG A 233 14.40 21.32 1.65
C ARG A 233 12.97 21.64 1.23
N THR A 234 12.53 20.98 0.18
CA THR A 234 11.15 21.11 -0.32
C THR A 234 10.30 19.98 0.24
N LEU A 235 9.21 20.34 0.91
CA LEU A 235 8.27 19.43 1.51
C LEU A 235 6.92 19.49 0.78
N LEU A 236 6.24 18.34 0.68
CA LEU A 236 4.82 18.24 0.47
C LEU A 236 4.15 18.30 1.84
N ALA A 237 3.32 19.30 2.07
CA ALA A 237 2.39 19.34 3.19
C ALA A 237 0.98 19.07 2.68
N PHE A 238 0.12 18.51 3.54
CA PHE A 238 -1.29 18.30 3.22
C PHE A 238 -2.17 18.36 4.47
N GLU A 239 -3.40 18.74 4.26
CA GLU A 239 -4.44 18.84 5.28
C GLU A 239 -5.74 18.23 4.76
N PRO A 240 -6.62 17.73 5.63
CA PRO A 240 -7.99 17.43 5.23
C PRO A 240 -8.64 18.67 4.61
N ALA A 241 -9.29 18.54 3.47
CA ALA A 241 -9.99 19.64 2.84
C ALA A 241 -11.13 20.12 3.76
N ALA A 242 -11.23 21.43 4.00
CA ALA A 242 -12.34 21.99 4.73
C ALA A 242 -13.63 21.78 3.93
N CYS A 243 -14.66 21.26 4.57
CA CYS A 243 -15.97 21.06 3.93
C CYS A 243 -16.50 22.43 3.44
N GLY A 244 -16.50 22.65 2.12
CA GLY A 244 -17.25 23.75 1.50
C GLY A 244 -16.52 25.03 1.12
N GLN A 245 -15.20 25.06 0.93
CA GLN A 245 -14.55 26.26 0.36
C GLN A 245 -13.72 25.95 -0.89
N PRO A 246 -13.86 26.73 -1.98
CA PRO A 246 -12.93 26.70 -3.11
C PRO A 246 -11.57 27.23 -2.66
N VAL A 247 -10.50 26.55 -3.07
CA VAL A 247 -9.14 26.80 -2.61
C VAL A 247 -8.46 27.84 -3.50
N ASP A 248 -8.53 29.10 -3.07
CA ASP A 248 -7.58 30.14 -3.52
C ASP A 248 -6.67 30.48 -2.33
N ARG A 249 -5.53 29.80 -2.24
CA ARG A 249 -4.46 30.20 -1.33
C ARG A 249 -3.09 29.75 -1.82
N VAL A 250 -2.43 30.65 -2.51
CA VAL A 250 -0.96 30.68 -2.60
C VAL A 250 -0.46 31.32 -1.32
N VAL A 251 0.09 30.54 -0.39
CA VAL A 251 0.75 31.07 0.79
C VAL A 251 2.24 31.10 0.54
N LEU A 252 2.77 32.27 0.23
CA LEU A 252 4.18 32.59 0.37
C LEU A 252 4.45 32.87 1.85
N SER A 253 5.16 31.98 2.54
CA SER A 253 5.49 32.13 3.96
C SER A 253 6.60 33.15 4.15
N GLY A 254 6.21 34.37 4.51
CA GLY A 254 7.06 35.33 5.19
C GLY A 254 6.56 35.46 6.63
N THR A 255 7.49 35.27 7.57
CA THR A 255 7.43 35.52 9.01
C THR A 255 6.26 36.36 9.53
N GLY A 256 5.45 35.80 10.46
CA GLY A 256 4.49 36.56 11.25
C GLY A 256 3.55 35.64 12.03
N ALA A 257 3.73 35.56 13.35
CA ALA A 257 2.82 34.89 14.26
C ALA A 257 1.45 35.58 14.27
N ILE A 258 0.38 34.86 13.94
CA ILE A 258 -1.00 35.29 14.21
C ILE A 258 -1.75 34.11 14.87
N VAL A 259 -2.21 34.34 16.08
CA VAL A 259 -3.12 33.47 16.83
C VAL A 259 -4.50 33.65 16.25
N PRO A 260 -5.25 32.62 15.84
CA PRO A 260 -6.66 32.74 15.57
C PRO A 260 -7.47 32.17 16.73
N SER A 261 -8.16 33.05 17.41
CA SER A 261 -9.37 32.75 18.14
C SER A 261 -10.53 32.56 17.13
N GLY A 262 -11.22 31.44 17.18
CA GLY A 262 -12.41 31.26 16.35
C GLY A 262 -12.87 29.80 16.30
N THR A 263 -13.97 29.52 16.98
CA THR A 263 -14.74 28.26 16.98
C THR A 263 -15.07 27.82 15.55
N ARG A 264 -14.54 26.66 15.11
CA ARG A 264 -14.88 26.05 13.81
C ARG A 264 -16.05 25.08 13.96
N PRO A 265 -17.00 25.06 13.03
CA PRO A 265 -18.04 24.04 13.02
C PRO A 265 -17.43 22.68 12.66
N SER A 266 -17.73 21.67 13.47
CA SER A 266 -17.32 20.28 13.32
C SER A 266 -18.08 19.61 12.16
N CYS A 267 -17.42 19.34 11.06
CA CYS A 267 -17.97 18.55 9.95
C CYS A 267 -17.65 17.04 10.03
N TYR A 268 -16.98 16.62 11.08
CA TYR A 268 -16.78 15.20 11.37
C TYR A 268 -17.42 14.89 12.72
N ARG A 269 -18.66 14.46 12.68
CA ARG A 269 -19.32 13.78 13.80
C ARG A 269 -18.82 12.33 13.77
N GLU A 270 -18.17 11.90 14.84
CA GLU A 270 -18.03 10.46 15.11
C GLU A 270 -19.44 9.86 15.16
N PRO A 271 -19.67 8.70 14.54
CA PRO A 271 -20.94 8.02 14.74
C PRO A 271 -20.93 7.40 16.13
N GLU A 272 -21.70 8.00 17.02
CA GLU A 272 -22.25 7.29 18.17
C GLU A 272 -23.01 6.07 17.67
N SER A 273 -22.87 4.97 18.37
CA SER A 273 -23.51 3.69 18.12
C SER A 273 -25.03 3.82 18.02
N VAL A 274 -25.55 3.96 16.82
CA VAL A 274 -26.95 3.74 16.51
C VAL A 274 -27.03 2.87 15.26
N VAL A 275 -27.58 1.68 15.45
CA VAL A 275 -27.95 0.73 14.40
C VAL A 275 -28.95 1.42 13.48
N SER A 276 -28.53 1.86 12.31
CA SER A 276 -29.41 2.19 11.21
C SER A 276 -28.70 1.86 9.89
N HIS A 277 -29.38 1.09 9.07
CA HIS A 277 -29.01 0.66 7.73
C HIS A 277 -28.85 1.89 6.82
N GLY A 278 -27.63 2.42 6.74
CA GLY A 278 -27.25 3.51 5.84
C GLY A 278 -26.04 3.11 5.02
N HIS A 279 -26.18 3.10 3.71
CA HIS A 279 -25.10 2.90 2.75
C HIS A 279 -23.88 3.76 3.08
N LYS A 280 -22.82 3.16 3.62
CA LYS A 280 -21.53 3.83 3.76
C LYS A 280 -20.88 3.93 2.37
N SER A 281 -20.78 5.15 1.84
CA SER A 281 -20.22 5.44 0.50
C SER A 281 -18.71 5.31 0.38
N GLY A 282 -18.03 4.60 1.27
CA GLY A 282 -16.58 4.40 1.26
C GLY A 282 -16.16 3.00 0.84
N ILE A 283 -15.12 2.91 0.03
CA ILE A 283 -14.52 1.66 -0.44
C ILE A 283 -13.34 1.30 0.44
N ARG A 284 -13.20 0.03 0.80
CA ARG A 284 -12.12 -0.43 1.68
C ARG A 284 -10.92 -1.00 0.92
N ALA A 285 -9.72 -0.69 1.36
CA ALA A 285 -8.46 -1.20 0.82
C ALA A 285 -7.49 -1.58 1.94
N LEU A 286 -6.59 -2.51 1.66
CA LEU A 286 -5.57 -2.94 2.62
C LEU A 286 -4.54 -1.86 2.93
N ASN A 287 -4.30 -1.64 4.21
CA ASN A 287 -3.16 -0.91 4.72
C ASN A 287 -2.10 -1.91 5.19
N LEU A 288 -1.11 -2.19 4.34
CA LEU A 288 -0.04 -3.16 4.62
C LEU A 288 1.07 -2.63 5.55
N GLU A 289 0.92 -1.42 6.07
CA GLU A 289 1.95 -0.75 6.83
C GLU A 289 1.58 -0.63 8.31
N SER A 290 2.50 -1.02 9.19
CA SER A 290 2.38 -0.77 10.62
C SER A 290 2.74 0.67 10.96
N ASN A 291 2.31 1.16 12.15
CA ASN A 291 2.61 2.49 12.69
C ASN A 291 4.11 2.78 12.93
N GLN A 292 5.04 1.92 12.50
CA GLN A 292 6.48 2.12 12.69
C GLN A 292 7.06 3.31 11.92
N ASP A 293 6.36 3.83 10.90
CA ASP A 293 6.77 5.05 10.19
C ASP A 293 6.61 6.35 11.00
N SER A 294 6.05 6.29 12.20
CA SER A 294 5.83 7.46 13.06
C SER A 294 7.12 8.08 13.61
N ASN A 295 8.26 7.38 13.54
CA ASN A 295 9.52 7.81 14.15
C ASN A 295 10.53 8.44 13.17
N PHE A 296 10.20 8.61 11.89
CA PHE A 296 11.12 9.26 10.96
C PHE A 296 10.62 10.66 10.59
N LEU A 297 11.31 11.65 11.15
CA LEU A 297 11.18 13.10 10.93
C LEU A 297 10.13 13.84 11.79
N VAL A 298 10.29 13.76 13.10
CA VAL A 298 9.95 14.91 13.95
C VAL A 298 11.25 15.70 14.17
N VAL A 299 11.50 16.68 13.35
CA VAL A 299 12.37 17.81 13.71
C VAL A 299 11.45 18.87 14.31
N GLY A 300 11.12 18.66 15.57
CA GLY A 300 10.54 19.69 16.43
C GLY A 300 11.62 20.24 17.34
N GLY A 301 11.86 21.53 17.24
CA GLY A 301 12.83 22.23 18.05
C GLY A 301 12.56 22.17 19.56
N GLY A 302 13.63 21.91 20.30
CA GLY A 302 14.01 22.51 21.57
C GLY A 302 13.16 22.30 22.80
N LYS A 303 13.67 21.54 23.78
CA LYS A 303 14.31 22.07 25.00
C LYS A 303 14.69 20.93 25.94
N THR A 304 15.95 20.96 26.28
CA THR A 304 16.62 20.27 27.38
C THR A 304 15.87 20.35 28.71
N ARG A 305 15.74 19.23 29.38
CA ARG A 305 15.80 19.20 30.86
C ARG A 305 16.41 17.88 31.33
N SER A 306 17.47 18.06 32.09
CA SER A 306 18.36 17.09 32.74
C SER A 306 17.71 16.28 33.85
N GLU A 307 18.08 14.98 33.92
CA GLU A 307 18.53 14.18 35.08
C GLU A 307 17.54 13.83 36.21
N PRO A 308 17.83 12.79 37.05
CA PRO A 308 18.95 11.85 37.14
C PRO A 308 18.60 10.36 37.28
N ARG A 309 19.62 9.51 37.11
CA ARG A 309 19.65 8.09 37.52
C ARG A 309 19.58 7.89 39.05
N PRO A 310 19.22 6.69 39.53
CA PRO A 310 20.01 6.05 40.55
C PRO A 310 20.57 4.66 40.17
N ALA A 311 21.74 4.42 40.69
CA ALA A 311 22.51 3.20 40.63
C ALA A 311 22.05 2.19 41.70
N GLY A 312 22.31 0.89 41.45
CA GLY A 312 22.21 -0.14 42.47
C GLY A 312 22.56 -1.54 42.00
N LYS A 313 23.87 -1.91 42.15
CA LYS A 313 24.45 -3.16 42.67
C LYS A 313 23.63 -4.45 42.44
N GLY A 314 24.07 -5.46 41.66
CA GLY A 314 25.23 -6.30 41.95
C GLY A 314 24.79 -7.64 42.54
N LYS A 315 25.04 -8.77 41.82
CA LYS A 315 25.56 -10.01 42.38
C LYS A 315 25.84 -11.06 41.30
N ARG A 316 27.06 -11.54 41.33
CA ARG A 316 27.60 -12.71 40.63
C ARG A 316 27.00 -14.01 41.26
N ARG A 317 26.92 -15.07 40.46
CA ARG A 317 27.24 -16.49 40.75
C ARG A 317 27.15 -17.27 39.44
N ASP A 318 28.22 -17.73 38.99
CA ASP A 318 28.96 -19.01 39.01
C ASP A 318 28.20 -20.21 38.46
N ARG A 319 28.84 -20.74 37.36
CA ARG A 319 29.06 -22.15 36.97
C ARG A 319 27.86 -23.07 36.81
N ASP A 320 27.74 -23.65 35.61
CA ASP A 320 28.11 -25.07 35.47
C ASP A 320 28.36 -25.45 34.00
N GLU A 321 29.35 -26.30 33.81
CA GLU A 321 29.79 -26.96 32.59
C GLU A 321 28.87 -28.14 32.29
N GLY A 322 28.71 -28.50 31.02
CA GLY A 322 28.16 -29.81 30.69
C GLY A 322 27.81 -30.04 29.24
N GLU A 323 28.71 -30.68 28.56
CA GLU A 323 28.49 -31.75 27.58
C GLU A 323 28.18 -31.42 26.12
N ARG A 324 29.21 -31.65 25.33
CA ARG A 324 29.21 -31.81 23.87
C ARG A 324 28.75 -33.24 23.50
N ALA A 325 27.88 -33.37 22.51
CA ALA A 325 27.72 -34.60 21.76
C ALA A 325 27.82 -34.30 20.25
N PRO A 326 28.35 -35.21 19.41
CA PRO A 326 28.93 -34.88 18.13
C PRO A 326 27.94 -34.97 16.93
N LEU A 327 28.21 -34.15 15.92
CA LEU A 327 27.59 -34.16 14.59
C LEU A 327 27.79 -35.50 13.88
N GLN A 328 26.70 -36.13 13.48
CA GLN A 328 26.70 -37.20 12.49
C GLN A 328 26.66 -36.61 11.07
N ALA A 329 27.61 -37.06 10.26
CA ALA A 329 27.77 -36.72 8.85
C ALA A 329 26.65 -37.33 7.99
N ALA A 330 26.08 -36.55 7.10
CA ALA A 330 25.14 -37.01 6.09
C ALA A 330 25.86 -37.67 4.91
N ALA A 331 25.35 -38.82 4.48
CA ALA A 331 25.84 -39.63 3.37
C ALA A 331 25.45 -39.00 2.02
N PRO A 332 26.24 -39.23 0.92
CA PRO A 332 26.02 -38.65 -0.40
C PRO A 332 24.88 -39.35 -1.16
N MET A 333 24.05 -38.55 -1.84
CA MET A 333 23.02 -39.00 -2.78
C MET A 333 23.62 -39.66 -4.01
N ARG A 334 23.04 -40.79 -4.44
CA ARG A 334 23.32 -41.49 -5.67
C ARG A 334 22.62 -40.80 -6.86
N PRO A 335 23.24 -40.78 -8.07
CA PRO A 335 22.64 -40.24 -9.28
C PRO A 335 21.60 -41.19 -9.88
N PHE A 336 20.55 -40.60 -10.50
CA PHE A 336 19.52 -41.31 -11.24
C PHE A 336 20.04 -41.90 -12.56
N PRO A 337 19.54 -43.06 -13.03
CA PRO A 337 19.96 -43.63 -14.29
C PRO A 337 19.29 -42.93 -15.48
N THR A 338 20.12 -42.58 -16.47
CA THR A 338 19.68 -42.13 -17.79
C THR A 338 19.14 -43.29 -18.61
N ARG A 339 17.89 -43.17 -19.11
CA ARG A 339 17.34 -44.08 -20.12
C ARG A 339 17.87 -43.69 -21.49
N SER A 340 18.65 -44.59 -22.06
CA SER A 340 19.07 -44.56 -23.47
C SER A 340 17.90 -44.95 -24.39
N GLY A 341 17.67 -44.15 -25.42
CA GLY A 341 16.74 -44.46 -26.50
C GLY A 341 17.23 -45.58 -27.37
N GLY A 342 16.30 -46.41 -27.83
CA GLY A 342 16.51 -47.32 -28.94
C GLY A 342 15.55 -46.92 -30.06
N ALA A 343 16.13 -46.67 -31.22
CA ALA A 343 15.44 -46.51 -32.47
C ALA A 343 14.98 -47.88 -33.00
N SER A 344 13.81 -47.96 -33.53
CA SER A 344 13.43 -48.72 -34.72
C SER A 344 12.07 -48.20 -35.21
#